data_b6583286b60a32644c8c56844d343ccc
#
_entry.id   b6583286b60a32644c8c56844d343ccc
#
_cell.length_a   1.000
_cell.length_b   1.000
_cell.length_c   1.000
_cell.angle_alpha   90.00
_cell.angle_beta   90.00
_cell.angle_gamma   90.00
#
_symmetry.space_group_name_H-M   'P 1'
#
loop_
_entity.id
_entity.type
_entity.pdbx_description
1 polymer ?
#
loop_
_entity_poly.entity_id
_entity_poly.type
_entity_poly.pdbx_seq_one_letter_code
_entity_poly.pdbx_strand_id
1 'polypeptide(L)'
;MARVYLKKAEKTAKTDAGSTQDIVRGILSDIEEGREKVALEISAKFDKYSGNAILSRDEIDEAKEKIPQKLRDDMHYAHDNIMRFALAQKGTMSNMEMELHPGLITGQKLIPVNAAGCYVPGGRYAHIASAMMTVTTAKAAGVGHITACSPPNGDEGINPAIIYAASASANIRLSVGPAIMSMPTRPNSWRFASATN
;
A
#
# COMPACT_ATOMS: atom_id res chain seq x y z
N MET A 1 5.44 -19.97 40.32
CA MET A 1 4.03 -19.56 40.22
C MET A 1 3.41 -20.19 38.97
N ALA A 2 2.30 -20.90 39.11
CA ALA A 2 1.58 -21.45 37.96
C ALA A 2 0.89 -20.31 37.19
N ARG A 3 0.93 -20.35 35.82
CA ARG A 3 0.22 -19.38 34.97
C ARG A 3 -1.28 -19.60 35.08
N VAL A 4 -2.02 -18.58 35.50
CA VAL A 4 -3.49 -18.59 35.48
C VAL A 4 -3.94 -17.90 34.21
N TYR A 5 -4.68 -18.61 33.36
CA TYR A 5 -5.27 -18.03 32.15
C TYR A 5 -6.67 -17.50 32.48
N LEU A 6 -6.88 -16.20 32.39
CA LEU A 6 -8.20 -15.58 32.59
C LEU A 6 -9.18 -15.92 31.46
N LYS A 7 -8.67 -16.16 30.25
CA LYS A 7 -9.42 -16.63 29.09
C LYS A 7 -8.48 -17.42 28.18
N LYS A 8 -8.89 -18.63 27.80
CA LYS A 8 -8.21 -19.39 26.75
C LYS A 8 -8.91 -19.11 25.42
N ALA A 9 -8.16 -18.71 24.39
CA ALA A 9 -8.69 -18.65 23.04
C ALA A 9 -8.98 -20.09 22.58
N GLU A 10 -10.18 -20.32 22.06
CA GLU A 10 -10.46 -21.55 21.33
C GLU A 10 -9.56 -21.60 20.09
N LYS A 11 -9.04 -22.78 19.77
CA LYS A 11 -8.35 -22.95 18.48
C LYS A 11 -9.36 -22.64 17.39
N THR A 12 -9.21 -21.49 16.73
CA THR A 12 -9.91 -21.24 15.48
C THR A 12 -9.67 -22.44 14.56
N ALA A 13 -10.75 -22.97 13.97
CA ALA A 13 -10.63 -23.98 12.94
C ALA A 13 -9.52 -23.55 12.00
N LYS A 14 -8.60 -24.45 11.64
CA LYS A 14 -7.60 -24.19 10.61
C LYS A 14 -8.37 -23.69 9.39
N THR A 15 -8.35 -22.39 9.17
CA THR A 15 -8.75 -21.85 7.89
C THR A 15 -7.92 -22.62 6.88
N ASP A 16 -8.54 -23.19 5.87
CA ASP A 16 -7.85 -23.97 4.84
C ASP A 16 -6.94 -23.02 4.06
N ALA A 17 -5.79 -22.69 4.68
CA ALA A 17 -4.84 -21.72 4.17
C ALA A 17 -4.23 -22.16 2.82
N GLY A 18 -4.26 -23.47 2.55
CA GLY A 18 -3.79 -24.05 1.29
C GLY A 18 -4.68 -23.66 0.12
N SER A 19 -5.98 -23.88 0.23
CA SER A 19 -6.92 -23.56 -0.87
C SER A 19 -6.97 -22.05 -1.16
N THR A 20 -6.93 -21.22 -0.12
CA THR A 20 -6.90 -19.76 -0.29
C THR A 20 -5.60 -19.29 -0.97
N GLN A 21 -4.46 -19.85 -0.59
CA GLN A 21 -3.18 -19.54 -1.23
C GLN A 21 -3.16 -19.94 -2.70
N ASP A 22 -3.72 -21.09 -3.05
CA ASP A 22 -3.74 -21.56 -4.44
C ASP A 22 -4.66 -20.68 -5.32
N ILE A 23 -5.81 -20.26 -4.78
CA ILE A 23 -6.69 -19.28 -5.46
C ILE A 23 -5.95 -17.97 -5.70
N VAL A 24 -5.27 -17.43 -4.68
CA VAL A 24 -4.53 -16.17 -4.81
C VAL A 24 -3.37 -16.30 -5.81
N ARG A 25 -2.63 -17.41 -5.80
CA ARG A 25 -1.58 -17.67 -6.80
C ARG A 25 -2.13 -17.72 -8.21
N GLY A 26 -3.29 -18.38 -8.41
CA GLY A 26 -3.96 -18.42 -9.70
C GLY A 26 -4.30 -17.02 -10.20
N ILE A 27 -4.95 -16.21 -9.37
CA ILE A 27 -5.27 -14.81 -9.69
C ILE A 27 -4.01 -14.00 -10.04
N LEU A 28 -2.94 -14.16 -9.27
CA LEU A 28 -1.68 -13.47 -9.53
C LEU A 28 -1.06 -13.87 -10.87
N SER A 29 -1.07 -15.16 -11.20
CA SER A 29 -0.59 -15.69 -12.49
C SER A 29 -1.41 -15.15 -13.66
N ASP A 30 -2.74 -15.19 -13.52
CA ASP A 30 -3.65 -14.68 -14.55
C ASP A 30 -3.42 -13.19 -14.85
N ILE A 31 -3.22 -12.38 -13.79
CA ILE A 31 -2.92 -10.96 -13.94
C ILE A 31 -1.50 -10.74 -14.51
N GLU A 32 -0.52 -11.57 -14.14
CA GLU A 32 0.84 -11.46 -14.68
C GLU A 32 0.84 -11.72 -16.20
N GLU A 33 0.03 -12.65 -16.69
CA GLU A 33 -0.09 -12.98 -18.11
C GLU A 33 -0.98 -11.96 -18.85
N GLY A 34 -2.19 -11.72 -18.34
CA GLY A 34 -3.21 -10.92 -19.01
C GLY A 34 -3.18 -9.43 -18.73
N ARG A 35 -2.30 -8.99 -17.79
CA ARG A 35 -2.06 -7.59 -17.46
C ARG A 35 -3.32 -6.84 -17.04
N GLU A 36 -3.44 -5.59 -17.47
CA GLU A 36 -4.54 -4.68 -17.12
C GLU A 36 -5.91 -5.24 -17.49
N LYS A 37 -6.02 -5.92 -18.65
CA LYS A 37 -7.28 -6.49 -19.11
C LYS A 37 -7.84 -7.49 -18.09
N VAL A 38 -7.02 -8.45 -17.66
CA VAL A 38 -7.45 -9.47 -16.70
C VAL A 38 -7.69 -8.87 -15.33
N ALA A 39 -6.89 -7.88 -14.90
CA ALA A 39 -7.11 -7.16 -13.65
C ALA A 39 -8.47 -6.45 -13.64
N LEU A 40 -8.89 -5.84 -14.75
CA LEU A 40 -10.21 -5.22 -14.89
C LEU A 40 -11.34 -6.25 -14.89
N GLU A 41 -11.17 -7.38 -15.56
CA GLU A 41 -12.15 -8.48 -15.53
C GLU A 41 -12.35 -9.03 -14.11
N ILE A 42 -11.26 -9.15 -13.35
CA ILE A 42 -11.29 -9.58 -11.95
C ILE A 42 -11.98 -8.52 -11.08
N SER A 43 -11.68 -7.23 -11.29
CA SER A 43 -12.35 -6.13 -10.57
C SER A 43 -13.85 -6.08 -10.86
N ALA A 44 -14.24 -6.25 -12.12
CA ALA A 44 -15.65 -6.32 -12.50
C ALA A 44 -16.37 -7.51 -11.82
N LYS A 45 -15.70 -8.65 -11.70
CA LYS A 45 -16.26 -9.86 -11.10
C LYS A 45 -16.41 -9.75 -9.58
N PHE A 46 -15.39 -9.26 -8.87
CA PHE A 46 -15.34 -9.26 -7.40
C PHE A 46 -15.80 -7.94 -6.79
N ASP A 47 -15.43 -6.82 -7.39
CA ASP A 47 -15.72 -5.48 -6.87
C ASP A 47 -16.96 -4.85 -7.54
N LYS A 48 -17.50 -5.50 -8.59
CA LYS A 48 -18.62 -5.01 -9.41
C LYS A 48 -18.36 -3.60 -9.98
N TYR A 49 -17.11 -3.34 -10.34
CA TYR A 49 -16.67 -2.06 -10.86
C TYR A 49 -16.22 -2.23 -12.32
N SER A 50 -16.76 -1.40 -13.20
CA SER A 50 -16.48 -1.41 -14.65
C SER A 50 -15.84 -0.12 -15.17
N GLY A 51 -15.43 0.77 -14.27
CA GLY A 51 -14.75 2.02 -14.63
C GLY A 51 -13.27 1.86 -14.93
N ASN A 52 -12.57 2.98 -15.04
CA ASN A 52 -11.13 3.00 -15.29
C ASN A 52 -10.34 2.46 -14.10
N ALA A 53 -9.29 1.67 -14.38
CA ALA A 53 -8.39 1.17 -13.35
C ALA A 53 -7.55 2.30 -12.70
N ILE A 54 -7.27 3.36 -13.43
CA ILE A 54 -6.43 4.47 -13.00
C ILE A 54 -7.25 5.74 -13.06
N LEU A 55 -7.28 6.48 -11.95
CA LEU A 55 -7.95 7.78 -11.90
C LEU A 55 -7.18 8.82 -12.73
N SER A 56 -7.92 9.53 -13.54
CA SER A 56 -7.43 10.73 -14.23
C SER A 56 -7.18 11.88 -13.24
N ARG A 57 -6.49 12.90 -13.70
CA ARG A 57 -6.28 14.12 -12.89
C ARG A 57 -7.60 14.81 -12.58
N ASP A 58 -8.50 14.86 -13.54
CA ASP A 58 -9.81 15.51 -13.39
C ASP A 58 -10.66 14.80 -12.32
N GLU A 59 -10.71 13.46 -12.33
CA GLU A 59 -11.39 12.67 -11.30
C GLU A 59 -10.81 12.90 -9.90
N ILE A 60 -9.49 13.07 -9.79
CA ILE A 60 -8.82 13.40 -8.53
C ILE A 60 -9.22 14.82 -8.07
N ASP A 61 -9.26 15.78 -8.97
CA ASP A 61 -9.58 17.17 -8.64
C ASP A 61 -11.06 17.31 -8.29
N GLU A 62 -11.97 16.64 -9.00
CA GLU A 62 -13.38 16.56 -8.62
C GLU A 62 -13.59 15.95 -7.23
N ALA A 63 -12.83 14.89 -6.89
CA ALA A 63 -12.90 14.29 -5.57
C ALA A 63 -12.48 15.26 -4.47
N LYS A 64 -11.47 16.09 -4.72
CA LYS A 64 -11.01 17.13 -3.77
C LYS A 64 -12.11 18.15 -3.46
N GLU A 65 -12.88 18.56 -4.48
CA GLU A 65 -13.97 19.53 -4.28
C GLU A 65 -15.09 19.00 -3.38
N LYS A 66 -15.26 17.68 -3.32
CA LYS A 66 -16.29 17.03 -2.48
C LYS A 66 -15.92 17.02 -0.98
N ILE A 67 -14.68 17.39 -0.61
CA ILE A 67 -14.22 17.30 0.78
C ILE A 67 -14.43 18.62 1.51
N PRO A 68 -15.17 18.63 2.64
CA PRO A 68 -15.36 19.83 3.45
C PRO A 68 -14.04 20.40 3.94
N GLN A 69 -13.95 21.74 4.02
CA GLN A 69 -12.70 22.44 4.42
C GLN A 69 -12.17 21.95 5.77
N LYS A 70 -13.04 21.80 6.76
CA LYS A 70 -12.63 21.27 8.08
C LYS A 70 -11.93 19.92 7.97
N LEU A 71 -12.44 19.00 7.15
CA LEU A 71 -11.82 17.68 6.98
C LEU A 71 -10.49 17.78 6.24
N ARG A 72 -10.36 18.71 5.28
CA ARG A 72 -9.08 19.00 4.62
C ARG A 72 -8.03 19.47 5.64
N ASP A 73 -8.41 20.40 6.53
CA ASP A 73 -7.52 20.94 7.57
C ASP A 73 -7.08 19.85 8.56
N ASP A 74 -8.02 19.01 9.00
CA ASP A 74 -7.73 17.87 9.88
C ASP A 74 -6.76 16.86 9.21
N MET A 75 -6.93 16.60 7.91
CA MET A 75 -6.03 15.73 7.14
C MET A 75 -4.65 16.35 6.97
N HIS A 76 -4.54 17.64 6.70
CA HIS A 76 -3.25 18.35 6.61
C HIS A 76 -2.50 18.29 7.95
N TYR A 77 -3.19 18.56 9.05
CA TYR A 77 -2.59 18.44 10.36
C TYR A 77 -2.06 17.02 10.65
N ALA A 78 -2.86 16.01 10.32
CA ALA A 78 -2.44 14.61 10.50
C ALA A 78 -1.25 14.24 9.59
N HIS A 79 -1.29 14.66 8.32
CA HIS A 79 -0.19 14.47 7.37
C HIS A 79 1.12 15.04 7.88
N ASP A 80 1.11 16.29 8.37
CA ASP A 80 2.30 16.95 8.86
C ASP A 80 2.91 16.23 10.08
N ASN A 81 2.07 15.74 10.98
CA ASN A 81 2.52 14.95 12.13
C ASN A 81 3.17 13.64 11.69
N ILE A 82 2.55 12.92 10.74
CA ILE A 82 3.09 11.65 10.20
C ILE A 82 4.41 11.93 9.48
N MET A 83 4.47 12.95 8.64
CA MET A 83 5.67 13.31 7.87
C MET A 83 6.84 13.66 8.81
N ARG A 84 6.60 14.52 9.78
CA ARG A 84 7.63 14.92 10.76
C ARG A 84 8.16 13.73 11.55
N PHE A 85 7.27 12.86 12.01
CA PHE A 85 7.68 11.67 12.75
C PHE A 85 8.46 10.69 11.87
N ALA A 86 7.98 10.42 10.64
CA ALA A 86 8.65 9.53 9.69
C ALA A 86 10.05 10.04 9.30
N LEU A 87 10.21 11.34 9.10
CA LEU A 87 11.51 11.95 8.83
C LEU A 87 12.46 11.85 10.03
N ALA A 88 11.96 12.04 11.25
CA ALA A 88 12.73 11.87 12.47
C ALA A 88 13.20 10.40 12.62
N GLN A 89 12.31 9.42 12.40
CA GLN A 89 12.68 8.00 12.39
C GLN A 89 13.74 7.70 11.33
N LYS A 90 13.58 8.20 10.10
CA LYS A 90 14.58 8.04 9.04
C LYS A 90 15.94 8.57 9.44
N GLY A 91 15.98 9.69 10.17
CA GLY A 91 17.22 10.29 10.66
C GLY A 91 17.96 9.45 11.70
N THR A 92 17.32 8.46 12.32
CA THR A 92 17.97 7.52 13.25
C THR A 92 18.57 6.31 12.57
N MET A 93 18.32 6.12 11.28
CA MET A 93 18.80 4.97 10.52
C MET A 93 20.09 5.33 9.78
N SER A 94 21.10 4.49 9.91
CA SER A 94 22.37 4.65 9.20
C SER A 94 22.93 3.30 8.76
N ASN A 95 23.79 3.32 7.74
CA ASN A 95 24.64 2.18 7.46
C ASN A 95 25.65 2.02 8.60
N MET A 96 25.97 0.78 8.92
CA MET A 96 26.96 0.46 9.95
C MET A 96 27.76 -0.76 9.49
N GLU A 97 29.06 -0.70 9.68
CA GLU A 97 29.98 -1.84 9.52
C GLU A 97 30.88 -1.92 10.74
N MET A 98 31.16 -3.13 11.21
CA MET A 98 32.12 -3.39 12.26
C MET A 98 32.81 -4.73 12.04
N GLU A 99 34.08 -4.79 12.34
CA GLU A 99 34.87 -6.02 12.36
C GLU A 99 34.76 -6.67 13.75
N LEU A 100 34.13 -7.86 13.81
CA LEU A 100 33.97 -8.61 15.06
C LEU A 100 35.22 -9.42 15.41
N HIS A 101 35.87 -9.98 14.41
CA HIS A 101 37.13 -10.68 14.47
C HIS A 101 37.92 -10.38 13.19
N PRO A 102 39.25 -10.53 13.16
CA PRO A 102 40.06 -10.30 11.98
C PRO A 102 39.49 -10.99 10.74
N GLY A 103 39.09 -10.22 9.75
CA GLY A 103 38.44 -10.70 8.51
C GLY A 103 36.94 -10.95 8.58
N LEU A 104 36.30 -10.86 9.75
CA LEU A 104 34.84 -11.01 9.91
C LEU A 104 34.19 -9.64 10.05
N ILE A 105 33.75 -9.08 8.92
CA ILE A 105 33.05 -7.80 8.86
C ILE A 105 31.56 -8.06 8.85
N THR A 106 30.82 -7.41 9.75
CA THR A 106 29.36 -7.44 9.84
C THR A 106 28.78 -6.04 9.78
N GLY A 107 27.52 -5.92 9.35
CA GLY A 107 26.92 -4.60 9.27
C GLY A 107 25.46 -4.61 8.88
N GLN A 108 24.89 -3.41 8.78
CA GLN A 108 23.58 -3.18 8.18
C GLN A 108 23.70 -2.16 7.04
N LYS A 109 22.94 -2.38 5.99
CA LYS A 109 22.90 -1.52 4.83
C LYS A 109 21.46 -1.10 4.55
N LEU A 110 21.23 0.19 4.41
CA LEU A 110 19.95 0.73 3.99
C LEU A 110 19.86 0.68 2.47
N ILE A 111 18.92 -0.09 1.95
CA ILE A 111 18.69 -0.22 0.51
C ILE A 111 17.41 0.51 0.17
N PRO A 112 17.47 1.64 -0.57
CA PRO A 112 16.27 2.35 -0.98
C PRO A 112 15.48 1.53 -2.01
N VAL A 113 14.15 1.66 -1.96
CA VAL A 113 13.25 1.12 -2.98
C VAL A 113 12.81 2.24 -3.92
N ASN A 114 12.70 1.93 -5.21
CA ASN A 114 12.33 2.92 -6.23
C ASN A 114 10.82 3.12 -6.35
N ALA A 115 10.04 2.14 -5.96
CA ALA A 115 8.59 2.18 -6.07
C ALA A 115 7.92 1.48 -4.89
N ALA A 116 6.75 2.00 -4.50
CA ALA A 116 5.91 1.44 -3.46
C ALA A 116 4.45 1.37 -3.91
N GLY A 117 3.80 0.25 -3.62
CA GLY A 117 2.37 0.08 -3.71
C GLY A 117 1.73 0.23 -2.32
N CYS A 118 0.78 1.14 -2.20
CA CYS A 118 0.06 1.43 -0.97
C CYS A 118 -1.38 0.93 -1.11
N TYR A 119 -1.71 -0.18 -0.45
CA TYR A 119 -3.10 -0.62 -0.40
C TYR A 119 -3.85 0.10 0.72
N VAL A 120 -4.95 0.73 0.34
CA VAL A 120 -5.84 1.43 1.25
C VAL A 120 -7.14 0.67 1.33
N PRO A 121 -7.48 0.04 2.46
CA PRO A 121 -8.76 -0.61 2.62
C PRO A 121 -9.92 0.35 2.33
N GLY A 122 -10.95 -0.13 1.65
CA GLY A 122 -12.14 0.63 1.28
C GLY A 122 -13.40 -0.20 1.53
N GLY A 123 -14.50 0.17 0.91
CA GLY A 123 -15.79 -0.50 1.03
C GLY A 123 -16.66 0.12 2.10
N ARG A 124 -16.91 -0.56 3.22
CA ARG A 124 -17.87 -0.08 4.23
C ARG A 124 -17.50 1.26 4.85
N TYR A 125 -16.22 1.55 5.03
CA TYR A 125 -15.71 2.80 5.64
C TYR A 125 -14.52 3.33 4.85
N ALA A 126 -14.39 4.66 4.82
CA ALA A 126 -13.21 5.33 4.26
C ALA A 126 -12.04 5.23 5.23
N HIS A 127 -11.01 4.48 4.87
CA HIS A 127 -9.79 4.33 5.69
C HIS A 127 -8.79 5.46 5.40
N ILE A 128 -9.18 6.71 5.70
CA ILE A 128 -8.38 7.92 5.47
C ILE A 128 -7.01 7.82 6.13
N ALA A 129 -6.97 7.37 7.38
CA ALA A 129 -5.72 7.21 8.12
C ALA A 129 -4.75 6.23 7.42
N SER A 130 -5.26 5.13 6.85
CA SER A 130 -4.43 4.17 6.12
C SER A 130 -3.82 4.79 4.87
N ALA A 131 -4.58 5.61 4.13
CA ALA A 131 -4.07 6.34 2.98
C ALA A 131 -2.91 7.27 3.38
N MET A 132 -3.11 8.11 4.39
CA MET A 132 -2.08 9.01 4.88
C MET A 132 -0.86 8.27 5.43
N MET A 133 -1.06 7.25 6.27
CA MET A 133 0.03 6.51 6.89
C MET A 133 0.93 5.81 5.85
N THR A 134 0.34 5.18 4.84
CA THR A 134 1.12 4.44 3.84
C THR A 134 1.80 5.36 2.83
N VAL A 135 1.09 6.34 2.30
CA VAL A 135 1.62 7.24 1.26
C VAL A 135 2.63 8.22 1.84
N THR A 136 2.35 8.83 3.00
CA THR A 136 3.24 9.81 3.63
C THR A 136 4.56 9.17 4.06
N THR A 137 4.53 7.97 4.62
CA THR A 137 5.76 7.27 5.03
C THR A 137 6.59 6.84 3.83
N ALA A 138 5.97 6.37 2.74
CA ALA A 138 6.68 6.09 1.50
C ALA A 138 7.35 7.36 0.93
N LYS A 139 6.65 8.51 0.99
CA LYS A 139 7.21 9.80 0.58
C LYS A 139 8.37 10.24 1.46
N ALA A 140 8.24 10.14 2.78
CA ALA A 140 9.31 10.46 3.74
C ALA A 140 10.54 9.56 3.53
N ALA A 141 10.34 8.30 3.16
CA ALA A 141 11.43 7.38 2.82
C ALA A 141 12.18 7.80 1.55
N GLY A 142 11.59 8.62 0.69
CA GLY A 142 12.20 9.08 -0.57
C GLY A 142 11.85 8.19 -1.77
N VAL A 143 10.77 7.40 -1.69
CA VAL A 143 10.32 6.57 -2.81
C VAL A 143 9.88 7.44 -3.99
N GLY A 144 10.45 7.18 -5.17
CA GLY A 144 10.21 7.97 -6.37
C GLY A 144 8.85 7.72 -7.02
N HIS A 145 8.38 6.48 -7.00
CA HIS A 145 7.10 6.09 -7.60
C HIS A 145 6.19 5.49 -6.53
N ILE A 146 5.10 6.18 -6.24
CA ILE A 146 4.10 5.72 -5.26
C ILE A 146 2.78 5.52 -5.99
N THR A 147 2.22 4.33 -5.86
CA THR A 147 0.88 4.01 -6.36
C THR A 147 0.01 3.64 -5.18
N ALA A 148 -1.12 4.31 -4.99
CA ALA A 148 -2.11 3.90 -4.01
C ALA A 148 -3.27 3.19 -4.73
N CYS A 149 -3.78 2.14 -4.11
CA CYS A 149 -4.90 1.36 -4.60
C CYS A 149 -5.94 1.18 -3.50
N SER A 150 -7.20 1.38 -3.87
CA SER A 150 -8.33 1.14 -2.96
C SER A 150 -9.46 0.45 -3.71
N PRO A 151 -10.16 -0.50 -3.08
CA PRO A 151 -11.35 -1.07 -3.70
C PRO A 151 -12.41 0.01 -3.88
N PRO A 152 -13.25 -0.11 -4.91
CA PRO A 152 -14.34 0.81 -5.15
C PRO A 152 -15.47 0.64 -4.13
N ASN A 153 -16.28 1.66 -3.98
CA ASN A 153 -17.54 1.63 -3.27
C ASN A 153 -18.68 1.50 -4.30
N GLY A 154 -18.89 0.28 -4.81
CA GLY A 154 -19.82 0.06 -5.92
C GLY A 154 -19.42 0.86 -7.17
N ASP A 155 -20.40 1.41 -7.88
CA ASP A 155 -20.19 2.16 -9.12
C ASP A 155 -19.56 3.56 -8.90
N GLU A 156 -19.53 4.04 -7.66
CA GLU A 156 -18.99 5.37 -7.33
C GLU A 156 -17.46 5.43 -7.36
N GLY A 157 -16.77 4.28 -7.49
CA GLY A 157 -15.33 4.22 -7.44
C GLY A 157 -14.74 4.41 -6.05
N ILE A 158 -13.54 4.96 -5.95
CA ILE A 158 -12.86 5.18 -4.66
C ILE A 158 -13.54 6.33 -3.90
N ASN A 159 -13.70 6.15 -2.59
CA ASN A 159 -14.22 7.21 -1.72
C ASN A 159 -13.41 8.50 -1.86
N PRO A 160 -14.05 9.66 -2.10
CA PRO A 160 -13.36 10.95 -2.30
C PRO A 160 -12.39 11.33 -1.19
N ALA A 161 -12.69 10.97 0.08
CA ALA A 161 -11.80 11.27 1.20
C ALA A 161 -10.50 10.44 1.14
N ILE A 162 -10.53 9.22 0.63
CA ILE A 162 -9.33 8.41 0.39
C ILE A 162 -8.51 9.03 -0.76
N ILE A 163 -9.17 9.45 -1.85
CA ILE A 163 -8.52 10.11 -2.98
C ILE A 163 -7.79 11.37 -2.51
N TYR A 164 -8.48 12.21 -1.74
CA TYR A 164 -7.91 13.44 -1.19
C TYR A 164 -6.70 13.13 -0.29
N ALA A 165 -6.87 12.27 0.71
CA ALA A 165 -5.81 11.93 1.67
C ALA A 165 -4.55 11.39 0.98
N ALA A 166 -4.71 10.51 0.00
CA ALA A 166 -3.60 9.95 -0.74
C ALA A 166 -2.93 11.00 -1.65
N SER A 167 -3.71 11.79 -2.41
CA SER A 167 -3.19 12.79 -3.35
C SER A 167 -2.57 14.00 -2.64
N ALA A 168 -3.05 14.40 -1.47
CA ALA A 168 -2.46 15.47 -0.66
C ALA A 168 -1.10 15.08 -0.08
N SER A 169 -0.88 13.78 0.15
CA SER A 169 0.35 13.28 0.76
C SER A 169 1.54 13.21 -0.22
N ALA A 170 1.29 13.01 -1.51
CA ALA A 170 2.33 12.94 -2.53
C ALA A 170 1.74 13.04 -3.95
N ASN A 171 2.60 13.32 -4.94
CA ASN A 171 2.24 13.12 -6.33
C ASN A 171 2.26 11.62 -6.63
N ILE A 172 1.08 11.00 -6.64
CA ILE A 172 0.90 9.56 -6.71
C ILE A 172 0.02 9.17 -7.89
N ARG A 173 0.12 7.90 -8.28
CA ARG A 173 -0.89 7.24 -9.11
C ARG A 173 -1.97 6.65 -8.21
N LEU A 174 -3.23 6.90 -8.52
CA LEU A 174 -4.36 6.28 -7.84
C LEU A 174 -5.01 5.25 -8.74
N SER A 175 -5.19 4.05 -8.23
CA SER A 175 -5.87 2.96 -8.97
C SER A 175 -7.04 2.40 -8.18
N VAL A 176 -8.10 2.06 -8.91
CA VAL A 176 -9.30 1.40 -8.39
C VAL A 176 -9.10 -0.10 -8.51
N GLY A 177 -9.39 -0.86 -7.47
CA GLY A 177 -9.38 -2.30 -7.52
C GLY A 177 -8.68 -2.98 -6.34
N PRO A 178 -8.47 -4.29 -6.42
CA PRO A 178 -7.83 -5.08 -5.36
C PRO A 178 -6.36 -4.70 -5.18
N ALA A 179 -5.81 -5.05 -4.02
CA ALA A 179 -4.44 -4.71 -3.61
C ALA A 179 -3.35 -4.98 -4.67
N ILE A 180 -3.57 -5.96 -5.52
CA ILE A 180 -2.63 -6.34 -6.57
C ILE A 180 -2.42 -5.25 -7.64
N MET A 181 -3.41 -4.37 -7.85
CA MET A 181 -3.29 -3.24 -8.77
C MET A 181 -2.40 -2.12 -8.23
N SER A 182 -2.09 -2.10 -6.94
CA SER A 182 -1.14 -1.15 -6.36
C SER A 182 0.31 -1.46 -6.74
N MET A 183 0.59 -2.67 -7.19
CA MET A 183 1.93 -3.01 -7.64
C MET A 183 2.24 -2.27 -8.94
N PRO A 184 3.35 -1.51 -9.00
CA PRO A 184 3.74 -0.85 -10.23
C PRO A 184 3.91 -1.91 -11.31
N THR A 185 3.15 -1.79 -12.41
CA THR A 185 3.37 -2.59 -13.61
C THR A 185 4.83 -2.42 -13.99
N ARG A 186 5.60 -3.49 -13.95
CA ARG A 186 7.07 -3.48 -14.12
C ARG A 186 7.49 -2.53 -15.22
N PRO A 187 8.31 -1.50 -14.93
CA PRO A 187 9.31 -1.10 -15.89
C PRO A 187 10.26 -2.31 -16.04
N ASN A 188 10.78 -2.58 -17.21
CA ASN A 188 11.66 -3.71 -17.56
C ASN A 188 12.94 -3.89 -16.70
N SER A 189 13.02 -3.28 -15.52
CA SER A 189 14.18 -3.21 -14.64
C SER A 189 14.02 -3.82 -13.25
N TRP A 190 12.88 -4.47 -12.92
CA TRP A 190 12.77 -5.22 -11.67
C TRP A 190 13.51 -6.55 -11.78
N ARG A 191 14.83 -6.51 -11.67
CA ARG A 191 15.58 -7.69 -11.28
C ARG A 191 15.44 -7.81 -9.77
N PHE A 192 14.72 -8.81 -9.29
CA PHE A 192 15.00 -9.35 -7.98
C PHE A 192 16.48 -9.74 -8.01
N ALA A 193 17.29 -9.10 -7.18
CA ALA A 193 18.57 -9.66 -6.84
C ALA A 193 18.25 -10.99 -6.15
N SER A 194 18.26 -12.08 -6.91
CA SER A 194 18.38 -13.39 -6.33
C SER A 194 19.69 -13.38 -5.59
N ALA A 195 19.63 -13.46 -4.26
CA ALA A 195 20.79 -13.80 -3.46
C ALA A 195 21.21 -15.21 -3.89
N THR A 196 22.13 -15.29 -4.84
CA THR A 196 22.92 -16.47 -5.11
C THR A 196 24.32 -16.14 -4.66
N ASN A 197 24.68 -16.79 -3.54
CA ASN A 197 26.01 -17.01 -2.94
C ASN A 197 26.92 -15.80 -2.76
#